data_25b32b40c9fbe09a3fba9d9d03183400
#
_entry.id   25b32b40c9fbe09a3fba9d9d03183400
#
_cell.length_a   1.000
_cell.length_b   1.000
_cell.length_c   1.000
_cell.angle_alpha   90.00
_cell.angle_beta   90.00
_cell.angle_gamma   90.00
#
_symmetry.space_group_name_H-M   'P 1'
#
loop_
_entity.id
_entity.type
_entity.pdbx_description
1 polymer ?
#
loop_
_entity_poly.entity_id
_entity_poly.type
_entity_poly.pdbx_seq_one_letter_code
_entity_poly.pdbx_strand_id
1 'polypeptide(L)'
;IARLQLLHFSTHHLLLMKPAIEMQKEYETFLFIADYHALTSVNDPNILKNLIRDAVLDFLACGINPENVCLYKQSDVPQVHELSWFLSVLAPMGLLERCHSYKDKIAKGLDSTHGLFSYPILMAADILSIEASIVPVGKDQKQHVEVTRDLAAKFNNIFGEVFRLPNPLINDRVSSIPGIDGQKMSKSYNNVIGIFESNEILDKKVKKIVTDSKNIEDKKDPDSCNIFSLFKLFSNTDEQKE
;
A
#
# COMPACT_ATOMS: atom_id res chain seq x y z
N ILE A 1 -8.56 -10.34 20.39
CA ILE A 1 -8.94 -9.37 19.35
C ILE A 1 -7.87 -9.47 18.26
N ALA A 2 -8.28 -9.63 17.01
CA ALA A 2 -7.34 -9.62 15.89
C ALA A 2 -6.98 -8.18 15.56
N ARG A 3 -5.69 -7.87 15.46
CA ARG A 3 -5.16 -6.56 15.09
C ARG A 3 -4.83 -6.54 13.61
N LEU A 4 -5.32 -5.55 12.93
CA LEU A 4 -5.11 -5.30 11.51
C LEU A 4 -4.20 -4.10 11.36
N GLN A 5 -3.17 -4.22 10.53
CA GLN A 5 -2.30 -3.08 10.19
C GLN A 5 -2.28 -2.84 8.69
N LEU A 6 -2.44 -1.60 8.30
CA LEU A 6 -2.34 -1.12 6.93
C LEU A 6 -1.15 -0.21 6.75
N LEU A 7 -0.34 -0.56 5.77
CA LEU A 7 0.80 0.22 5.30
C LEU A 7 0.37 1.03 4.08
N HIS A 8 0.50 2.34 4.11
CA HIS A 8 0.14 3.14 2.93
C HIS A 8 1.09 4.29 2.64
N PHE A 9 1.49 4.40 1.38
CA PHE A 9 2.41 5.41 0.84
C PHE A 9 1.82 6.32 -0.23
N SER A 10 0.65 6.03 -0.77
CA SER A 10 0.17 6.81 -1.90
C SER A 10 -1.33 7.02 -1.89
N THR A 11 -1.71 8.26 -2.06
CA THR A 11 -3.07 8.78 -2.17
C THR A 11 -3.89 8.21 -3.34
N HIS A 12 -3.39 7.20 -4.06
CA HIS A 12 -3.98 6.76 -5.32
C HIS A 12 -4.74 5.45 -5.22
N HIS A 13 -4.92 4.90 -4.03
CA HIS A 13 -5.47 3.55 -3.89
C HIS A 13 -6.68 3.48 -2.96
N LEU A 14 -7.80 4.11 -3.36
CA LEU A 14 -9.09 3.86 -2.71
C LEU A 14 -9.36 2.36 -2.54
N LEU A 15 -8.91 1.54 -3.49
CA LEU A 15 -9.07 0.09 -3.45
C LEU A 15 -8.23 -0.61 -2.38
N LEU A 16 -7.08 -0.05 -2.01
CA LEU A 16 -6.31 -0.53 -0.85
C LEU A 16 -6.97 -0.11 0.45
N MET A 17 -7.71 0.99 0.44
CA MET A 17 -8.42 1.50 1.60
C MET A 17 -9.76 0.79 1.83
N LYS A 18 -10.40 0.29 0.76
CA LYS A 18 -11.68 -0.41 0.86
C LYS A 18 -11.67 -1.56 1.87
N PRO A 19 -10.67 -2.46 1.88
CA PRO A 19 -10.54 -3.46 2.93
C PRO A 19 -10.43 -2.85 4.34
N ALA A 20 -9.69 -1.75 4.51
CA ALA A 20 -9.56 -1.07 5.80
C ALA A 20 -10.90 -0.50 6.27
N ILE A 21 -11.63 0.13 5.36
CA ILE A 21 -12.95 0.70 5.64
C ILE A 21 -13.95 -0.40 6.04
N GLU A 22 -13.89 -1.55 5.41
CA GLU A 22 -14.74 -2.70 5.74
C GLU A 22 -14.32 -3.35 7.06
N MET A 23 -13.02 -3.57 7.23
CA MET A 23 -12.46 -4.30 8.37
C MET A 23 -12.42 -3.49 9.67
N GLN A 24 -12.44 -2.14 9.62
CA GLN A 24 -12.46 -1.30 10.83
C GLN A 24 -13.67 -1.58 11.76
N LYS A 25 -14.71 -2.25 11.24
CA LYS A 25 -15.91 -2.61 12.02
C LYS A 25 -15.75 -3.91 12.82
N GLU A 26 -14.82 -4.76 12.39
CA GLU A 26 -14.66 -6.11 12.91
C GLU A 26 -13.33 -6.33 13.65
N TYR A 27 -12.33 -5.49 13.35
CA TYR A 27 -10.96 -5.62 13.84
C TYR A 27 -10.52 -4.38 14.61
N GLU A 28 -9.65 -4.56 15.60
CA GLU A 28 -8.86 -3.46 16.14
C GLU A 28 -7.86 -3.03 15.07
N THR A 29 -8.13 -1.91 14.41
CA THR A 29 -7.44 -1.48 13.20
C THR A 29 -6.42 -0.39 13.50
N PHE A 30 -5.18 -0.62 13.07
CA PHE A 30 -4.08 0.32 13.10
C PHE A 30 -3.75 0.75 11.68
N LEU A 31 -3.77 2.06 11.44
CA LEU A 31 -3.44 2.66 10.15
C LEU A 31 -2.41 3.75 10.38
N PHE A 32 -1.31 3.72 9.67
CA PHE A 32 -0.29 4.75 9.85
C PHE A 32 0.20 5.36 8.54
N ILE A 33 0.62 6.61 8.64
CA ILE A 33 1.29 7.32 7.57
C ILE A 33 2.78 6.98 7.66
N ALA A 34 3.28 6.28 6.67
CA ALA A 34 4.63 5.74 6.64
C ALA A 34 5.66 6.81 6.20
N ASP A 35 5.79 7.87 6.98
CA ASP A 35 6.61 9.05 6.66
C ASP A 35 8.13 8.75 6.66
N TYR A 36 8.61 7.83 7.49
CA TYR A 36 10.01 7.39 7.43
C TYR A 36 10.31 6.58 6.17
N HIS A 37 9.42 5.68 5.77
CA HIS A 37 9.58 4.97 4.52
C HIS A 37 9.55 5.93 3.31
N ALA A 38 8.75 7.00 3.37
CA ALA A 38 8.68 8.00 2.31
C ALA A 38 10.04 8.67 2.04
N LEU A 39 10.91 8.78 3.04
CA LEU A 39 12.27 9.33 2.90
C LEU A 39 13.15 8.53 1.93
N THR A 40 12.81 7.29 1.60
CA THR A 40 13.52 6.52 0.55
C THR A 40 13.36 7.11 -0.85
N SER A 41 12.39 8.01 -1.05
CA SER A 41 12.05 8.59 -2.36
C SER A 41 11.72 10.08 -2.32
N VAL A 42 11.45 10.66 -1.16
CA VAL A 42 11.07 12.08 -0.98
C VAL A 42 12.12 12.77 -0.14
N ASN A 43 12.87 13.70 -0.75
CA ASN A 43 13.98 14.42 -0.12
C ASN A 43 13.63 15.88 0.23
N ASP A 44 12.44 16.37 -0.14
CA ASP A 44 11.99 17.73 0.18
C ASP A 44 11.04 17.70 1.39
N PRO A 45 11.39 18.41 2.50
CA PRO A 45 10.57 18.42 3.72
C PRO A 45 9.17 19.02 3.51
N ASN A 46 9.02 20.01 2.62
CA ASN A 46 7.74 20.65 2.36
C ASN A 46 6.83 19.72 1.56
N ILE A 47 7.40 19.00 0.57
CA ILE A 47 6.68 17.99 -0.18
C ILE A 47 6.23 16.88 0.77
N LEU A 48 7.12 16.38 1.64
CA LEU A 48 6.79 15.32 2.60
C LEU A 48 5.66 15.76 3.54
N LYS A 49 5.73 16.98 4.09
CA LYS A 49 4.70 17.53 4.98
C LYS A 49 3.33 17.61 4.30
N ASN A 50 3.29 18.03 3.04
CA ASN A 50 2.04 18.10 2.27
C ASN A 50 1.49 16.69 1.99
N LEU A 51 2.35 15.75 1.60
CA LEU A 51 1.94 14.36 1.35
C LEU A 51 1.36 13.69 2.60
N ILE A 52 1.94 13.93 3.78
CA ILE A 52 1.43 13.42 5.06
C ILE A 52 0.03 13.99 5.32
N ARG A 53 -0.15 15.30 5.18
CA ARG A 53 -1.44 15.95 5.39
C ARG A 53 -2.49 15.44 4.43
N ASP A 54 -2.15 15.38 3.14
CA ASP A 54 -3.07 14.95 2.10
C ASP A 54 -3.48 13.47 2.30
N ALA A 55 -2.54 12.61 2.70
CA ALA A 55 -2.85 11.22 3.01
C ALA A 55 -3.85 11.08 4.18
N VAL A 56 -3.71 11.87 5.24
CA VAL A 56 -4.69 11.87 6.36
C VAL A 56 -6.06 12.31 5.88
N LEU A 57 -6.12 13.39 5.09
CA LEU A 57 -7.39 13.90 4.54
C LEU A 57 -8.05 12.86 3.63
N ASP A 58 -7.26 12.20 2.78
CA ASP A 58 -7.74 11.15 1.88
C ASP A 58 -8.32 9.98 2.68
N PHE A 59 -7.66 9.54 3.76
CA PHE A 59 -8.16 8.46 4.61
C PHE A 59 -9.52 8.81 5.24
N LEU A 60 -9.63 9.99 5.82
CA LEU A 60 -10.87 10.45 6.45
C LEU A 60 -11.99 10.61 5.40
N ALA A 61 -11.69 11.22 4.26
CA ALA A 61 -12.65 11.44 3.18
C ALA A 61 -13.13 10.12 2.54
N CYS A 62 -12.28 9.09 2.51
CA CYS A 62 -12.66 7.76 2.02
C CYS A 62 -13.47 6.93 3.02
N GLY A 63 -13.66 7.39 4.25
CA GLY A 63 -14.54 6.73 5.24
C GLY A 63 -13.80 5.98 6.35
N ILE A 64 -12.52 6.22 6.56
CA ILE A 64 -11.84 5.80 7.78
C ILE A 64 -12.39 6.63 8.94
N ASN A 65 -12.96 5.93 9.94
CA ASN A 65 -13.48 6.58 11.15
C ASN A 65 -12.39 6.57 12.24
N PRO A 66 -11.88 7.75 12.66
CA PRO A 66 -10.83 7.85 13.66
C PRO A 66 -11.28 7.39 15.07
N GLU A 67 -12.58 7.23 15.29
CA GLU A 67 -13.08 6.64 16.55
C GLU A 67 -12.91 5.11 16.59
N ASN A 68 -12.83 4.46 15.43
CA ASN A 68 -12.72 3.01 15.30
C ASN A 68 -11.31 2.55 14.91
N VAL A 69 -10.47 3.47 14.45
CA VAL A 69 -9.14 3.18 13.92
C VAL A 69 -8.09 3.99 14.66
N CYS A 70 -7.02 3.34 15.09
CA CYS A 70 -5.84 4.04 15.55
C CYS A 70 -5.09 4.57 14.33
N LEU A 71 -5.32 5.85 13.97
CA LEU A 71 -4.63 6.54 12.88
C LEU A 71 -3.49 7.37 13.45
N TYR A 72 -2.25 7.08 13.02
CA TYR A 72 -1.06 7.78 13.52
C TYR A 72 -0.01 7.96 12.41
N LYS A 73 0.97 8.79 12.67
CA LYS A 73 2.15 8.94 11.83
C LYS A 73 3.27 8.05 12.36
N GLN A 74 3.99 7.35 11.51
CA GLN A 74 5.05 6.42 11.91
C GLN A 74 6.09 7.12 12.81
N SER A 75 6.46 8.35 12.49
CA SER A 75 7.41 9.13 13.29
C SER A 75 6.89 9.57 14.67
N ASP A 76 5.61 9.38 14.97
CA ASP A 76 5.08 9.65 16.31
C ASP A 76 5.33 8.47 17.28
N VAL A 77 5.84 7.33 16.76
CA VAL A 77 6.17 6.13 17.55
C VAL A 77 7.67 5.79 17.39
N PRO A 78 8.57 6.52 18.07
CA PRO A 78 10.01 6.32 17.91
C PRO A 78 10.51 4.93 18.32
N GLN A 79 9.75 4.19 19.14
CA GLN A 79 10.05 2.82 19.55
C GLN A 79 10.11 1.84 18.37
N VAL A 80 9.45 2.15 17.26
CA VAL A 80 9.56 1.37 16.01
C VAL A 80 11.01 1.31 15.53
N HIS A 81 11.78 2.41 15.70
CA HIS A 81 13.19 2.44 15.33
C HIS A 81 14.06 1.59 16.27
N GLU A 82 13.77 1.60 17.57
CA GLU A 82 14.45 0.71 18.51
C GLU A 82 14.23 -0.75 18.14
N LEU A 83 12.97 -1.12 17.90
CA LEU A 83 12.64 -2.48 17.45
C LEU A 83 13.31 -2.82 16.12
N SER A 84 13.32 -1.89 15.16
CA SER A 84 14.02 -2.06 13.88
C SER A 84 15.51 -2.36 14.07
N TRP A 85 16.17 -1.72 15.05
CA TRP A 85 17.55 -2.03 15.38
C TRP A 85 17.72 -3.44 15.92
N PHE A 86 16.89 -3.88 16.87
CA PHE A 86 16.95 -5.25 17.40
C PHE A 86 16.75 -6.29 16.29
N LEU A 87 15.79 -6.06 15.40
CA LEU A 87 15.54 -6.94 14.25
C LEU A 87 16.70 -6.92 13.25
N SER A 88 17.37 -5.76 13.07
CA SER A 88 18.54 -5.63 12.19
C SER A 88 19.70 -6.51 12.62
N VAL A 89 19.93 -6.63 13.93
CA VAL A 89 20.99 -7.51 14.49
C VAL A 89 20.73 -8.98 14.16
N LEU A 90 19.47 -9.35 13.98
CA LEU A 90 19.04 -10.72 13.68
C LEU A 90 18.91 -10.99 12.17
N ALA A 91 18.74 -9.96 11.35
CA ALA A 91 18.47 -10.10 9.93
C ALA A 91 19.71 -10.54 9.14
N PRO A 92 19.71 -11.70 8.46
CA PRO A 92 20.81 -12.06 7.58
C PRO A 92 20.85 -11.14 6.35
N MET A 93 22.03 -10.69 5.93
CA MET A 93 22.22 -9.85 4.74
C MET A 93 21.59 -10.48 3.49
N GLY A 94 21.78 -11.78 3.28
CA GLY A 94 21.19 -12.50 2.15
C GLY A 94 19.66 -12.57 2.13
N LEU A 95 18.97 -12.34 3.26
CA LEU A 95 17.53 -12.18 3.29
C LEU A 95 17.12 -10.88 2.61
N LEU A 96 17.78 -9.79 2.94
CA LEU A 96 17.50 -8.46 2.38
C LEU A 96 17.91 -8.35 0.92
N GLU A 97 19.03 -8.94 0.53
CA GLU A 97 19.50 -9.00 -0.86
C GLU A 97 18.51 -9.70 -1.79
N ARG A 98 17.68 -10.61 -1.28
CA ARG A 98 16.64 -11.30 -2.05
C ARG A 98 15.35 -10.52 -2.18
N CYS A 99 15.18 -9.41 -1.46
CA CYS A 99 13.97 -8.57 -1.56
C CYS A 99 13.82 -7.95 -2.95
N HIS A 100 12.63 -8.05 -3.52
CA HIS A 100 12.35 -7.64 -4.90
C HIS A 100 12.66 -6.16 -5.14
N SER A 101 12.25 -5.27 -4.24
CA SER A 101 12.44 -3.82 -4.41
C SER A 101 13.91 -3.41 -4.47
N TYR A 102 14.78 -4.08 -3.70
CA TYR A 102 16.23 -3.86 -3.79
C TYR A 102 16.77 -4.34 -5.13
N LYS A 103 16.42 -5.58 -5.54
CA LYS A 103 16.84 -6.15 -6.81
C LYS A 103 16.40 -5.32 -8.01
N ASP A 104 15.16 -4.84 -7.99
CA ASP A 104 14.61 -4.03 -9.08
C ASP A 104 15.36 -2.70 -9.26
N LYS A 105 15.78 -2.06 -8.17
CA LYS A 105 16.57 -0.83 -8.25
C LYS A 105 17.98 -1.09 -8.77
N ILE A 106 18.64 -2.13 -8.28
CA ILE A 106 19.96 -2.54 -8.79
C ILE A 106 19.88 -2.89 -10.28
N ALA A 107 18.88 -3.67 -10.70
CA ALA A 107 18.69 -4.04 -12.10
C ALA A 107 18.45 -2.83 -13.03
N LYS A 108 17.85 -1.75 -12.49
CA LYS A 108 17.66 -0.48 -13.23
C LYS A 108 18.86 0.45 -13.18
N GLY A 109 19.99 0.05 -12.56
CA GLY A 109 21.19 0.87 -12.43
C GLY A 109 20.98 2.12 -11.57
N LEU A 110 19.97 2.12 -10.68
CA LEU A 110 19.69 3.24 -9.80
C LEU A 110 20.50 3.08 -8.50
N ASP A 111 20.92 4.22 -7.94
CA ASP A 111 21.61 4.24 -6.66
C ASP A 111 20.74 3.62 -5.57
N SER A 112 21.30 2.65 -4.86
CA SER A 112 20.65 2.01 -3.74
C SER A 112 21.23 2.54 -2.43
N THR A 113 20.41 3.25 -1.69
CA THR A 113 20.80 3.72 -0.35
C THR A 113 20.66 2.59 0.68
N HIS A 114 21.36 2.74 1.82
CA HIS A 114 21.18 1.82 2.95
C HIS A 114 19.71 1.77 3.41
N GLY A 115 19.02 2.90 3.44
CA GLY A 115 17.60 2.96 3.79
C GLY A 115 16.72 2.09 2.87
N LEU A 116 17.02 2.10 1.56
CA LEU A 116 16.32 1.23 0.62
C LEU A 116 16.66 -0.26 0.82
N PHE A 117 17.86 -0.58 1.24
CA PHE A 117 18.27 -1.95 1.54
C PHE A 117 17.61 -2.47 2.82
N SER A 118 17.54 -1.64 3.85
CA SER A 118 17.09 -2.01 5.21
C SER A 118 15.60 -1.77 5.49
N TYR A 119 14.87 -1.05 4.61
CA TYR A 119 13.45 -0.74 4.87
C TYR A 119 12.55 -1.96 5.14
N PRO A 120 12.80 -3.19 4.64
CA PRO A 120 11.99 -4.34 5.01
C PRO A 120 12.06 -4.68 6.51
N ILE A 121 13.17 -4.33 7.18
CA ILE A 121 13.31 -4.49 8.63
C ILE A 121 12.48 -3.44 9.36
N LEU A 122 12.49 -2.20 8.90
CA LEU A 122 11.64 -1.14 9.45
C LEU A 122 10.15 -1.51 9.29
N MET A 123 9.75 -2.04 8.15
CA MET A 123 8.39 -2.54 7.93
C MET A 123 8.05 -3.71 8.86
N ALA A 124 9.00 -4.61 9.11
CA ALA A 124 8.81 -5.67 10.09
C ALA A 124 8.60 -5.11 11.51
N ALA A 125 9.36 -4.07 11.89
CA ALA A 125 9.19 -3.38 13.16
C ALA A 125 7.82 -2.70 13.28
N ASP A 126 7.34 -2.04 12.21
CA ASP A 126 5.98 -1.47 12.19
C ASP A 126 4.91 -2.53 12.50
N ILE A 127 5.00 -3.68 11.85
CA ILE A 127 4.03 -4.77 12.00
C ILE A 127 4.09 -5.40 13.39
N LEU A 128 5.30 -5.65 13.89
CA LEU A 128 5.50 -6.37 15.15
C LEU A 128 5.26 -5.49 16.37
N SER A 129 5.52 -4.17 16.29
CA SER A 129 5.33 -3.23 17.40
C SER A 129 3.90 -3.16 17.93
N ILE A 130 2.92 -3.42 17.06
CA ILE A 130 1.50 -3.44 17.42
C ILE A 130 0.93 -4.86 17.53
N GLU A 131 1.78 -5.89 17.46
CA GLU A 131 1.35 -7.30 17.45
C GLU A 131 0.28 -7.61 16.39
N ALA A 132 0.44 -7.07 15.18
CA ALA A 132 -0.50 -7.29 14.11
C ALA A 132 -0.68 -8.77 13.82
N SER A 133 -1.92 -9.25 13.82
CA SER A 133 -2.25 -10.63 13.44
C SER A 133 -2.59 -10.77 11.97
N ILE A 134 -3.09 -9.70 11.34
CA ILE A 134 -3.47 -9.65 9.92
C ILE A 134 -2.88 -8.40 9.30
N VAL A 135 -2.24 -8.55 8.15
CA VAL A 135 -1.65 -7.44 7.39
C VAL A 135 -2.19 -7.48 5.96
N PRO A 136 -3.17 -6.63 5.60
CA PRO A 136 -3.63 -6.50 4.23
C PRO A 136 -2.55 -5.91 3.35
N VAL A 137 -2.18 -6.64 2.31
CA VAL A 137 -1.12 -6.25 1.38
C VAL A 137 -1.45 -6.63 -0.06
N GLY A 138 -0.88 -5.90 -1.01
CA GLY A 138 -0.82 -6.34 -2.39
C GLY A 138 0.13 -7.55 -2.57
N LYS A 139 0.01 -8.26 -3.67
CA LYS A 139 0.88 -9.41 -4.00
C LYS A 139 2.37 -9.06 -3.96
N ASP A 140 2.72 -7.86 -4.38
CA ASP A 140 4.09 -7.32 -4.40
C ASP A 140 4.67 -7.13 -2.99
N GLN A 141 3.83 -6.94 -1.98
CA GLN A 141 4.23 -6.75 -0.58
C GLN A 141 4.20 -8.05 0.25
N LYS A 142 3.69 -9.14 -0.30
CA LYS A 142 3.64 -10.44 0.39
C LYS A 142 5.00 -10.85 0.94
N GLN A 143 6.06 -10.69 0.13
CA GLN A 143 7.43 -11.03 0.53
C GLN A 143 7.88 -10.29 1.80
N HIS A 144 7.47 -9.03 2.00
CA HIS A 144 7.85 -8.27 3.19
C HIS A 144 7.16 -8.81 4.46
N VAL A 145 5.92 -9.30 4.34
CA VAL A 145 5.25 -9.96 5.47
C VAL A 145 5.92 -11.31 5.78
N GLU A 146 6.39 -12.03 4.77
CA GLU A 146 7.19 -13.26 4.96
C GLU A 146 8.52 -12.96 5.67
N VAL A 147 9.23 -11.90 5.27
CA VAL A 147 10.44 -11.41 5.98
C VAL A 147 10.12 -11.07 7.44
N THR A 148 8.99 -10.41 7.68
CA THR A 148 8.55 -10.10 9.06
C THR A 148 8.34 -11.36 9.89
N ARG A 149 7.70 -12.39 9.32
CA ARG A 149 7.48 -13.68 9.98
C ARG A 149 8.80 -14.39 10.30
N ASP A 150 9.75 -14.38 9.35
CA ASP A 150 11.07 -15.00 9.54
C ASP A 150 11.84 -14.31 10.68
N LEU A 151 11.81 -12.97 10.73
CA LEU A 151 12.45 -12.19 11.78
C LEU A 151 11.79 -12.41 13.15
N ALA A 152 10.46 -12.43 13.19
CA ALA A 152 9.71 -12.71 14.41
C ALA A 152 9.97 -14.12 14.95
N ALA A 153 9.97 -15.14 14.08
CA ALA A 153 10.29 -16.52 14.45
C ALA A 153 11.71 -16.63 14.96
N LYS A 154 12.68 -15.98 14.29
CA LYS A 154 14.08 -15.99 14.74
C LYS A 154 14.24 -15.30 16.09
N PHE A 155 13.56 -14.18 16.31
CA PHE A 155 13.56 -13.49 17.59
C PHE A 155 12.98 -14.39 18.71
N ASN A 156 11.82 -14.98 18.45
CA ASN A 156 11.16 -15.86 19.41
C ASN A 156 12.02 -17.09 19.79
N ASN A 157 12.72 -17.65 18.83
CA ASN A 157 13.64 -18.79 19.08
C ASN A 157 14.81 -18.42 20.00
N ILE A 158 15.26 -17.16 19.99
CA ILE A 158 16.42 -16.71 20.77
C ILE A 158 15.98 -16.17 22.14
N PHE A 159 14.92 -15.38 22.18
CA PHE A 159 14.52 -14.61 23.35
C PHE A 159 13.23 -15.09 24.03
N GLY A 160 12.62 -16.16 23.52
CA GLY A 160 11.31 -16.64 23.97
C GLY A 160 10.15 -16.08 23.14
N GLU A 161 8.96 -16.60 23.34
CA GLU A 161 7.75 -16.24 22.61
C GLU A 161 7.27 -14.80 22.94
N VAL A 162 7.74 -13.84 22.15
CA VAL A 162 7.41 -12.41 22.29
C VAL A 162 6.45 -11.96 21.19
N PHE A 163 6.76 -12.30 19.93
CA PHE A 163 6.01 -11.82 18.78
C PHE A 163 5.02 -12.83 18.25
N ARG A 164 3.81 -12.37 17.95
CA ARG A 164 2.87 -13.12 17.14
C ARG A 164 3.33 -13.09 15.67
N LEU A 165 3.23 -14.22 14.97
CA LEU A 165 3.54 -14.29 13.55
C LEU A 165 2.35 -13.70 12.73
N PRO A 166 2.53 -12.59 12.01
CA PRO A 166 1.46 -11.96 11.24
C PRO A 166 1.08 -12.80 10.02
N ASN A 167 -0.19 -12.73 9.60
CA ASN A 167 -0.68 -13.36 8.39
C ASN A 167 -0.94 -12.31 7.30
N PRO A 168 -0.40 -12.49 6.08
CA PRO A 168 -0.74 -11.62 4.98
C PRO A 168 -2.19 -11.86 4.54
N LEU A 169 -2.95 -10.80 4.37
CA LEU A 169 -4.24 -10.83 3.70
C LEU A 169 -4.08 -10.23 2.30
N ILE A 170 -4.03 -11.10 1.28
CA ILE A 170 -3.79 -10.66 -0.09
C ILE A 170 -5.13 -10.27 -0.73
N ASN A 171 -5.23 -9.04 -1.23
CA ASN A 171 -6.37 -8.59 -1.99
C ASN A 171 -6.07 -8.69 -3.49
N ASP A 172 -6.59 -9.73 -4.13
CA ASP A 172 -6.40 -9.98 -5.57
C ASP A 172 -7.06 -8.93 -6.47
N ARG A 173 -8.08 -8.22 -5.98
CA ARG A 173 -8.80 -7.19 -6.75
C ARG A 173 -7.97 -5.94 -7.05
N VAL A 174 -6.86 -5.74 -6.34
CA VAL A 174 -6.00 -4.55 -6.46
C VAL A 174 -4.83 -4.76 -7.43
N SER A 175 -4.63 -5.98 -7.93
CA SER A 175 -3.38 -6.34 -8.62
C SER A 175 -3.17 -5.72 -9.99
N SER A 176 -4.20 -5.20 -10.68
CA SER A 176 -4.02 -4.49 -11.96
C SER A 176 -5.17 -3.54 -12.29
N ILE A 177 -5.10 -2.35 -11.72
CA ILE A 177 -6.00 -1.27 -12.13
C ILE A 177 -5.47 -0.68 -13.43
N PRO A 178 -6.28 -0.55 -14.50
CA PRO A 178 -5.85 0.11 -15.71
C PRO A 178 -5.71 1.61 -15.48
N GLY A 179 -4.62 2.20 -16.00
CA GLY A 179 -4.46 3.63 -16.14
C GLY A 179 -5.23 4.18 -17.34
N ILE A 180 -5.13 5.50 -17.55
CA ILE A 180 -5.78 6.16 -18.71
C ILE A 180 -5.29 5.62 -20.07
N ASP A 181 -4.12 5.01 -20.11
CA ASP A 181 -3.47 4.39 -21.28
C ASP A 181 -3.79 2.89 -21.44
N GLY A 182 -4.61 2.32 -20.54
CA GLY A 182 -4.95 0.91 -20.53
C GLY A 182 -3.87 -0.01 -19.94
N GLN A 183 -2.70 0.52 -19.60
CA GLN A 183 -1.66 -0.22 -18.90
C GLN A 183 -1.89 -0.16 -17.38
N LYS A 184 -1.10 -0.91 -16.61
CA LYS A 184 -1.17 -0.85 -15.15
C LYS A 184 -0.98 0.59 -14.66
N MET A 185 -1.94 1.08 -13.87
CA MET A 185 -1.88 2.42 -13.28
C MET A 185 -0.62 2.60 -12.43
N SER A 186 0.15 3.64 -12.73
CA SER A 186 1.38 3.98 -11.99
C SER A 186 1.73 5.46 -12.11
N LYS A 187 2.19 6.07 -11.02
CA LYS A 187 2.72 7.45 -11.05
C LYS A 187 3.88 7.62 -12.04
N SER A 188 4.74 6.61 -12.13
CA SER A 188 5.90 6.63 -13.04
C SER A 188 5.49 6.66 -14.51
N TYR A 189 4.29 6.22 -14.86
CA TYR A 189 3.75 6.27 -16.22
C TYR A 189 2.85 7.48 -16.47
N ASN A 190 2.62 8.32 -15.46
CA ASN A 190 1.75 9.48 -15.54
C ASN A 190 0.33 9.15 -16.09
N ASN A 191 -0.16 7.94 -15.81
CA ASN A 191 -1.43 7.38 -16.27
C ASN A 191 -2.47 7.24 -15.15
N VAL A 192 -2.28 7.96 -14.04
CA VAL A 192 -3.08 7.86 -12.82
C VAL A 192 -4.28 8.81 -12.88
N ILE A 193 -5.43 8.36 -12.36
CA ILE A 193 -6.59 9.19 -12.02
C ILE A 193 -6.59 9.37 -10.51
N GLY A 194 -6.38 10.60 -10.03
CA GLY A 194 -6.41 10.94 -8.61
C GLY A 194 -7.85 11.04 -8.11
N ILE A 195 -8.11 10.58 -6.88
CA ILE A 195 -9.46 10.52 -6.31
C ILE A 195 -10.01 11.92 -6.03
N PHE A 196 -9.16 12.84 -5.61
CA PHE A 196 -9.54 14.21 -5.23
C PHE A 196 -8.97 15.27 -6.18
N GLU A 197 -8.81 14.93 -7.45
CA GLU A 197 -8.49 15.90 -8.48
C GLU A 197 -9.69 16.83 -8.75
N SER A 198 -9.44 18.04 -9.24
CA SER A 198 -10.53 18.93 -9.64
C SER A 198 -11.36 18.30 -10.76
N ASN A 199 -12.66 18.62 -10.80
CA ASN A 199 -13.57 18.12 -11.84
C ASN A 199 -13.05 18.37 -13.26
N GLU A 200 -12.36 19.50 -13.49
CA GLU A 200 -11.78 19.85 -14.79
C GLU A 200 -10.65 18.90 -15.18
N ILE A 201 -9.80 18.50 -14.22
CA ILE A 201 -8.72 17.56 -14.44
C ILE A 201 -9.28 16.14 -14.64
N LEU A 202 -10.25 15.74 -13.82
CA LEU A 202 -10.94 14.47 -13.94
C LEU A 202 -11.61 14.31 -15.31
N ASP A 203 -12.36 15.33 -15.76
CA ASP A 203 -13.01 15.32 -17.08
C ASP A 203 -11.99 15.14 -18.22
N LYS A 204 -10.87 15.87 -18.16
CA LYS A 204 -9.79 15.73 -19.15
C LYS A 204 -9.16 14.34 -19.14
N LYS A 205 -8.99 13.73 -17.97
CA LYS A 205 -8.39 12.40 -17.84
C LYS A 205 -9.36 11.31 -18.29
N VAL A 206 -10.63 11.39 -17.89
CA VAL A 206 -11.66 10.43 -18.32
C VAL A 206 -11.81 10.42 -19.84
N LYS A 207 -11.83 11.59 -20.49
CA LYS A 207 -11.86 11.70 -21.95
C LYS A 207 -10.62 11.16 -22.67
N LYS A 208 -9.51 10.96 -21.95
CA LYS A 208 -8.27 10.39 -22.50
C LYS A 208 -8.14 8.89 -22.26
N ILE A 209 -9.07 8.26 -21.56
CA ILE A 209 -9.02 6.81 -21.34
C ILE A 209 -9.06 6.12 -22.70
N VAL A 210 -8.06 5.27 -22.93
CA VAL A 210 -7.97 4.48 -24.16
C VAL A 210 -9.13 3.46 -24.17
N THR A 211 -9.94 3.54 -25.24
CA THR A 211 -11.06 2.62 -25.50
C THR A 211 -10.76 1.78 -26.75
N ASP A 212 -11.64 0.83 -27.04
CA ASP A 212 -11.56 0.06 -28.29
C ASP A 212 -11.85 0.96 -29.51
N SER A 213 -11.52 0.48 -30.70
CA SER A 213 -11.76 1.16 -31.98
C SER A 213 -13.14 0.86 -32.59
N LYS A 214 -14.05 0.22 -31.84
CA LYS A 214 -15.40 -0.13 -32.30
C LYS A 214 -16.29 1.10 -32.42
N ASN A 215 -17.19 1.12 -33.39
CA ASN A 215 -18.20 2.17 -33.53
C ASN A 215 -19.16 2.20 -32.34
N ILE A 216 -19.89 3.31 -32.18
CA ILE A 216 -20.84 3.49 -31.06
C ILE A 216 -21.93 2.42 -31.09
N GLU A 217 -22.36 2.00 -32.29
CA GLU A 217 -23.44 1.02 -32.53
C GLU A 217 -22.97 -0.44 -32.35
N ASP A 218 -21.66 -0.69 -32.31
CA ASP A 218 -21.12 -2.02 -32.17
C ASP A 218 -21.26 -2.54 -30.74
N LYS A 219 -21.56 -3.82 -30.57
CA LYS A 219 -21.62 -4.46 -29.27
C LYS A 219 -20.26 -4.37 -28.60
N LYS A 220 -20.21 -3.71 -27.45
CA LYS A 220 -19.01 -3.57 -26.64
C LYS A 220 -18.81 -4.80 -25.78
N ASP A 221 -17.54 -5.14 -25.54
CA ASP A 221 -17.15 -6.21 -24.61
C ASP A 221 -16.70 -5.58 -23.29
N PRO A 222 -17.47 -5.74 -22.20
CA PRO A 222 -17.12 -5.14 -20.91
C PRO A 222 -15.81 -5.66 -20.35
N ASP A 223 -15.41 -6.90 -20.64
CA ASP A 223 -14.18 -7.47 -20.06
C ASP A 223 -12.90 -6.92 -20.72
N SER A 224 -13.00 -6.39 -21.93
CA SER A 224 -11.89 -5.71 -22.62
C SER A 224 -11.94 -4.17 -22.51
N CYS A 225 -12.95 -3.61 -21.85
CA CYS A 225 -13.16 -2.17 -21.75
C CYS A 225 -12.48 -1.58 -20.53
N ASN A 226 -11.50 -0.67 -20.74
CA ASN A 226 -10.79 0.01 -19.65
C ASN A 226 -11.73 0.85 -18.76
N ILE A 227 -12.72 1.53 -19.36
CA ILE A 227 -13.72 2.32 -18.60
C ILE A 227 -14.55 1.40 -17.73
N PHE A 228 -15.02 0.28 -18.26
CA PHE A 228 -15.81 -0.68 -17.47
C PHE A 228 -14.98 -1.35 -16.37
N SER A 229 -13.69 -1.62 -16.63
CA SER A 229 -12.76 -2.10 -15.62
C SER A 229 -12.61 -1.13 -14.47
N LEU A 230 -12.53 0.18 -14.74
CA LEU A 230 -12.53 1.22 -13.71
C LEU A 230 -13.89 1.33 -13.00
N PHE A 231 -15.00 1.29 -13.74
CA PHE A 231 -16.35 1.31 -13.17
C PHE A 231 -16.61 0.16 -12.19
N LYS A 232 -16.18 -1.06 -12.54
CA LYS A 232 -16.27 -2.24 -11.64
C LYS A 232 -15.63 -2.03 -10.26
N LEU A 233 -14.66 -1.13 -10.13
CA LEU A 233 -13.99 -0.87 -8.86
C LEU A 233 -14.88 -0.13 -7.85
N PHE A 234 -15.81 0.66 -8.35
CA PHE A 234 -16.67 1.55 -7.56
C PHE A 234 -18.12 1.07 -7.50
N SER A 235 -18.55 0.28 -8.48
CA SER A 235 -19.93 -0.19 -8.61
C SER A 235 -20.17 -1.51 -7.87
N ASN A 236 -21.40 -1.72 -7.45
CA ASN A 236 -21.87 -3.02 -6.95
C ASN A 236 -22.29 -3.95 -8.09
N THR A 237 -22.59 -5.21 -7.77
CA THR A 237 -22.91 -6.25 -8.77
C THR A 237 -24.19 -5.95 -9.56
N ASP A 238 -25.13 -5.22 -8.97
CA ASP A 238 -26.41 -4.90 -9.65
C ASP A 238 -26.22 -3.74 -10.61
N GLU A 239 -25.48 -2.71 -10.23
CA GLU A 239 -25.08 -1.61 -11.12
C GLU A 239 -24.22 -2.06 -12.31
N GLN A 240 -23.47 -3.17 -12.18
CA GLN A 240 -22.67 -3.73 -13.27
C GLN A 240 -23.51 -4.50 -14.32
N LYS A 241 -24.76 -4.82 -14.02
CA LYS A 241 -25.66 -5.55 -14.93
C LYS A 241 -26.54 -4.62 -15.76
N GLU A 242 -26.73 -3.38 -15.32
CA GLU A 242 -27.43 -2.33 -16.08
C GLU A 242 -26.51 -1.75 -17.19
#